data_b2c294a25a1dee303454938b37dcb799
#
_entry.id   b2c294a25a1dee303454938b37dcb799
#
_cell.length_a   1.000
_cell.length_b   1.000
_cell.length_c   1.000
_cell.angle_alpha   90.00
_cell.angle_beta   90.00
_cell.angle_gamma   90.00
#
_symmetry.space_group_name_H-M   'P 1'
#
loop_
_entity.id
_entity.type
_entity.pdbx_description
1 polymer ?
#
loop_
_entity_poly.entity_id
_entity_poly.type
_entity_poly.pdbx_seq_one_letter_code
_entity_poly.pdbx_strand_id
1 'polypeptide(L)'
;MHLKQAKKEMLWRVLRRGKRQKKKNIWNNLFEIKRGKEMKEFIEKNLKWIILFICLIGFLALAEDVFHQEIMQGDIIGYEFVSKFLISDFVTPIAKFVTNFGGAIFLISLTVILFIVIKNKKIGVSILGNLVIVTILNQVLKAILQRPRPTEFRIVEETGYSFPSGHSMASMAFYGYLIYLIYKHIENKYIKWTLIALLSILIYTIGVSRIYLGVHYTSDVLGGFLISISYLIIYINLVKKI
;
A
#
# COMPACT_ATOMS: atom_id res chain seq x y z
N MET A 1 -68.67 33.81 18.78
CA MET A 1 -68.50 33.12 17.49
C MET A 1 -67.03 33.25 16.97
N HIS A 2 -66.42 34.44 17.05
CA HIS A 2 -65.06 34.72 16.56
C HIS A 2 -63.89 33.88 17.17
N LEU A 3 -63.96 33.63 18.49
CA LEU A 3 -62.87 32.87 19.17
C LEU A 3 -62.73 31.41 18.74
N LYS A 4 -63.82 30.73 18.40
CA LYS A 4 -63.79 29.34 17.89
C LYS A 4 -63.19 29.26 16.49
N GLN A 5 -63.40 30.25 15.66
CA GLN A 5 -62.90 30.33 14.30
C GLN A 5 -61.39 30.62 14.29
N ALA A 6 -60.91 31.53 15.12
CA ALA A 6 -59.50 31.82 15.29
C ALA A 6 -58.68 30.60 15.80
N LYS A 7 -59.24 29.86 16.76
CA LYS A 7 -58.64 28.61 17.26
C LYS A 7 -58.51 27.54 16.16
N LYS A 8 -59.53 27.42 15.31
CA LYS A 8 -59.53 26.48 14.18
C LYS A 8 -58.49 26.84 13.11
N GLU A 9 -58.35 28.11 12.79
CA GLU A 9 -57.32 28.60 11.85
C GLU A 9 -55.90 28.40 12.37
N MET A 10 -55.67 28.67 13.65
CA MET A 10 -54.39 28.47 14.30
C MET A 10 -53.98 26.98 14.27
N LEU A 11 -54.90 26.06 14.60
CA LEU A 11 -54.70 24.64 14.53
C LEU A 11 -54.33 24.18 13.09
N TRP A 12 -55.05 24.70 12.09
CA TRP A 12 -54.75 24.38 10.69
C TRP A 12 -53.37 24.91 10.24
N ARG A 13 -52.92 26.05 10.72
CA ARG A 13 -51.58 26.59 10.44
C ARG A 13 -50.48 25.70 11.06
N VAL A 14 -50.66 25.27 12.29
CA VAL A 14 -49.72 24.35 12.97
C VAL A 14 -49.64 23.02 12.26
N LEU A 15 -50.78 22.40 11.89
CA LEU A 15 -50.80 21.12 11.16
C LEU A 15 -50.17 21.23 9.77
N ARG A 16 -50.39 22.35 9.04
CA ARG A 16 -49.74 22.59 7.74
C ARG A 16 -48.22 22.76 7.88
N ARG A 17 -47.76 23.50 8.93
CA ARG A 17 -46.31 23.65 9.22
C ARG A 17 -45.68 22.29 9.55
N GLY A 18 -46.31 21.51 10.40
CA GLY A 18 -45.81 20.16 10.74
C GLY A 18 -45.71 19.23 9.51
N LYS A 19 -46.74 19.23 8.64
CA LYS A 19 -46.67 18.46 7.38
C LYS A 19 -45.56 18.92 6.43
N ARG A 20 -45.36 20.25 6.30
CA ARG A 20 -44.24 20.79 5.48
C ARG A 20 -42.89 20.44 6.03
N GLN A 21 -42.70 20.52 7.36
CA GLN A 21 -41.44 20.14 7.99
C GLN A 21 -41.14 18.66 7.85
N LYS A 22 -42.13 17.79 8.06
CA LYS A 22 -42.00 16.34 7.86
C LYS A 22 -41.63 16.02 6.40
N LYS A 23 -42.26 16.67 5.43
CA LYS A 23 -41.95 16.50 4.01
C LYS A 23 -40.51 16.94 3.69
N LYS A 24 -40.06 18.09 4.23
CA LYS A 24 -38.70 18.62 4.07
C LYS A 24 -37.65 17.63 4.64
N ASN A 25 -37.93 17.09 5.83
CA ASN A 25 -37.02 16.10 6.45
C ASN A 25 -36.92 14.81 5.64
N ILE A 26 -38.04 14.32 5.08
CA ILE A 26 -38.03 13.15 4.21
C ILE A 26 -37.18 13.40 2.94
N TRP A 27 -37.35 14.57 2.31
CA TRP A 27 -36.57 14.95 1.13
C TRP A 27 -35.08 15.06 1.44
N ASN A 28 -34.72 15.67 2.56
CA ASN A 28 -33.32 15.76 2.99
C ASN A 28 -32.72 14.37 3.23
N ASN A 29 -33.43 13.48 3.92
CA ASN A 29 -32.97 12.11 4.15
C ASN A 29 -32.81 11.33 2.83
N LEU A 30 -33.73 11.45 1.90
CA LEU A 30 -33.63 10.80 0.59
C LEU A 30 -32.46 11.34 -0.21
N PHE A 31 -32.20 12.64 -0.15
CA PHE A 31 -31.07 13.28 -0.80
C PHE A 31 -29.72 12.79 -0.23
N GLU A 32 -29.60 12.71 1.11
CA GLU A 32 -28.41 12.17 1.78
C GLU A 32 -28.18 10.70 1.44
N ILE A 33 -29.23 9.87 1.40
CA ILE A 33 -29.13 8.45 1.01
C ILE A 33 -28.67 8.33 -0.45
N LYS A 34 -29.22 9.15 -1.36
CA LYS A 34 -28.83 9.15 -2.76
C LYS A 34 -27.37 9.57 -2.93
N ARG A 35 -26.96 10.66 -2.27
CA ARG A 35 -25.59 11.17 -2.28
C ARG A 35 -24.61 10.12 -1.72
N GLY A 36 -24.99 9.42 -0.64
CA GLY A 36 -24.18 8.33 -0.08
C GLY A 36 -23.97 7.16 -1.04
N LYS A 37 -25.02 6.78 -1.79
CA LYS A 37 -24.91 5.74 -2.82
C LYS A 37 -24.00 6.17 -3.99
N GLU A 38 -24.20 7.37 -4.50
CA GLU A 38 -23.37 7.92 -5.60
C GLU A 38 -21.90 8.04 -5.19
N MET A 39 -21.63 8.47 -3.95
CA MET A 39 -20.27 8.53 -3.40
C MET A 39 -19.65 7.13 -3.29
N LYS A 40 -20.41 6.15 -2.79
CA LYS A 40 -19.94 4.76 -2.68
C LYS A 40 -19.59 4.19 -4.06
N GLU A 41 -20.47 4.34 -5.05
CA GLU A 41 -20.22 3.90 -6.42
C GLU A 41 -19.01 4.59 -7.04
N PHE A 42 -18.84 5.90 -6.80
CA PHE A 42 -17.68 6.66 -7.25
C PHE A 42 -16.39 6.10 -6.63
N ILE A 43 -16.37 5.86 -5.32
CA ILE A 43 -15.20 5.30 -4.62
C ILE A 43 -14.88 3.91 -5.15
N GLU A 44 -15.85 3.01 -5.24
CA GLU A 44 -15.64 1.65 -5.73
C GLU A 44 -15.07 1.62 -7.16
N LYS A 45 -15.58 2.47 -8.04
CA LYS A 45 -15.10 2.59 -9.41
C LYS A 45 -13.68 3.14 -9.52
N ASN A 46 -13.32 4.06 -8.62
CA ASN A 46 -12.05 4.79 -8.69
C ASN A 46 -11.03 4.37 -7.62
N LEU A 47 -11.35 3.40 -6.77
CA LEU A 47 -10.55 3.01 -5.59
C LEU A 47 -9.07 2.82 -5.91
N LYS A 48 -8.75 2.11 -6.99
CA LYS A 48 -7.35 1.88 -7.39
C LYS A 48 -6.59 3.17 -7.70
N TRP A 49 -7.26 4.15 -8.32
CA TRP A 49 -6.65 5.44 -8.63
C TRP A 49 -6.50 6.31 -7.38
N ILE A 50 -7.47 6.24 -6.48
CA ILE A 50 -7.41 6.91 -5.17
C ILE A 50 -6.22 6.36 -4.37
N ILE A 51 -6.06 5.02 -4.30
CA ILE A 51 -4.92 4.39 -3.64
C ILE A 51 -3.61 4.81 -4.29
N LEU A 52 -3.53 4.81 -5.63
CA LEU A 52 -2.35 5.26 -6.37
C LEU A 52 -1.95 6.68 -5.97
N PHE A 53 -2.89 7.62 -5.98
CA PHE A 53 -2.60 9.02 -5.65
C PHE A 53 -2.21 9.20 -4.18
N ILE A 54 -2.86 8.51 -3.25
CA ILE A 54 -2.49 8.55 -1.83
C ILE A 54 -1.06 8.02 -1.63
N CYS A 55 -0.74 6.87 -2.22
CA CYS A 55 0.59 6.28 -2.13
C CYS A 55 1.67 7.16 -2.79
N LEU A 56 1.35 7.76 -3.93
CA LEU A 56 2.28 8.64 -4.63
C LEU A 56 2.54 9.94 -3.84
N ILE A 57 1.48 10.56 -3.30
CA ILE A 57 1.62 11.75 -2.45
C ILE A 57 2.42 11.42 -1.18
N GLY A 58 2.12 10.29 -0.53
CA GLY A 58 2.88 9.83 0.64
C GLY A 58 4.36 9.57 0.32
N PHE A 59 4.65 8.96 -0.84
CA PHE A 59 6.04 8.79 -1.29
C PHE A 59 6.74 10.13 -1.55
N LEU A 60 6.07 11.06 -2.22
CA LEU A 60 6.64 12.38 -2.53
C LEU A 60 6.92 13.19 -1.26
N ALA A 61 6.06 13.11 -0.24
CA ALA A 61 6.30 13.75 1.05
C ALA A 61 7.56 13.18 1.72
N LEU A 62 7.70 11.83 1.77
CA LEU A 62 8.93 11.22 2.31
C LEU A 62 10.17 11.53 1.47
N ALA A 63 10.03 11.63 0.15
CA ALA A 63 11.16 11.96 -0.73
C ALA A 63 11.62 13.41 -0.58
N GLU A 64 10.71 14.30 -0.26
CA GLU A 64 11.02 15.72 0.03
C GLU A 64 11.83 15.86 1.31
N ASP A 65 11.40 15.22 2.42
CA ASP A 65 12.16 15.18 3.68
C ASP A 65 13.56 14.56 3.48
N VAL A 66 13.64 13.47 2.69
CA VAL A 66 14.93 12.82 2.35
C VAL A 66 15.82 13.73 1.54
N PHE A 67 15.26 14.49 0.59
CA PHE A 67 16.03 15.42 -0.24
C PHE A 67 16.69 16.54 0.59
N HIS A 68 16.02 16.97 1.67
CA HIS A 68 16.58 17.91 2.66
C HIS A 68 17.50 17.25 3.69
N GLN A 69 17.81 15.95 3.54
CA GLN A 69 18.68 15.16 4.43
C GLN A 69 18.20 15.12 5.89
N GLU A 70 16.91 15.24 6.12
CA GLU A 70 16.32 15.17 7.45
C GLU A 70 16.23 13.73 7.96
N ILE A 71 16.61 13.51 9.24
CA ILE A 71 16.28 12.28 9.97
C ILE A 71 14.91 12.50 10.59
N MET A 72 13.91 11.80 10.05
CA MET A 72 12.54 11.94 10.52
C MET A 72 12.36 11.31 11.89
N GLN A 73 11.52 11.92 12.73
CA GLN A 73 11.17 11.31 14.03
C GLN A 73 10.64 9.88 13.89
N GLY A 74 9.90 9.58 12.82
CA GLY A 74 9.44 8.24 12.49
C GLY A 74 10.56 7.22 12.28
N ASP A 75 11.72 7.65 11.81
CA ASP A 75 12.89 6.79 11.65
C ASP A 75 13.48 6.39 13.01
N ILE A 76 13.58 7.37 13.92
CA ILE A 76 14.07 7.15 15.29
C ILE A 76 13.11 6.22 16.05
N ILE A 77 11.81 6.55 16.07
CA ILE A 77 10.77 5.76 16.76
C ILE A 77 10.74 4.33 16.23
N GLY A 78 10.78 4.17 14.89
CA GLY A 78 10.73 2.83 14.28
C GLY A 78 11.96 1.99 14.62
N TYR A 79 13.15 2.59 14.63
CA TYR A 79 14.37 1.91 15.03
C TYR A 79 14.38 1.59 16.53
N GLU A 80 13.98 2.51 17.40
CA GLU A 80 13.87 2.29 18.83
C GLU A 80 12.89 1.14 19.15
N PHE A 81 11.74 1.11 18.46
CA PHE A 81 10.78 0.02 18.62
C PHE A 81 11.40 -1.33 18.25
N VAL A 82 12.04 -1.40 17.08
CA VAL A 82 12.67 -2.64 16.60
C VAL A 82 13.82 -3.05 17.52
N SER A 83 14.69 -2.13 17.92
CA SER A 83 15.84 -2.42 18.77
C SER A 83 15.45 -2.88 20.15
N LYS A 84 14.43 -2.25 20.74
CA LYS A 84 13.98 -2.55 22.09
C LYS A 84 13.20 -3.86 22.22
N PHE A 85 12.37 -4.18 21.21
CA PHE A 85 11.42 -5.28 21.31
C PHE A 85 11.76 -6.49 20.46
N LEU A 86 12.54 -6.33 19.41
CA LEU A 86 12.79 -7.40 18.44
C LEU A 86 14.25 -7.88 18.41
N ILE A 87 15.25 -7.03 18.68
CA ILE A 87 16.65 -7.44 18.58
C ILE A 87 16.98 -8.46 19.67
N SER A 88 17.31 -9.67 19.23
CA SER A 88 17.71 -10.77 20.09
C SER A 88 18.51 -11.80 19.29
N ASP A 89 19.29 -12.63 19.99
CA ASP A 89 20.07 -13.73 19.38
C ASP A 89 19.17 -14.75 18.65
N PHE A 90 17.93 -14.91 19.10
CA PHE A 90 16.95 -15.79 18.48
C PHE A 90 16.37 -15.20 17.19
N VAL A 91 16.04 -13.91 17.17
CA VAL A 91 15.38 -13.26 16.01
C VAL A 91 16.39 -12.89 14.94
N THR A 92 17.64 -12.58 15.28
CA THR A 92 18.67 -12.17 14.31
C THR A 92 18.88 -13.16 13.16
N PRO A 93 19.05 -14.48 13.38
CA PRO A 93 19.16 -15.43 12.25
C PRO A 93 17.88 -15.51 11.42
N ILE A 94 16.70 -15.35 12.03
CA ILE A 94 15.42 -15.32 11.31
C ILE A 94 15.35 -14.08 10.40
N ALA A 95 15.72 -12.91 10.89
CA ALA A 95 15.74 -11.67 10.11
C ALA A 95 16.72 -11.77 8.93
N LYS A 96 17.92 -12.33 9.15
CA LYS A 96 18.91 -12.62 8.09
C LYS A 96 18.38 -13.61 7.06
N PHE A 97 17.64 -14.64 7.47
CA PHE A 97 17.04 -15.60 6.56
C PHE A 97 15.90 -14.98 5.74
N VAL A 98 14.97 -14.29 6.40
CA VAL A 98 13.79 -13.67 5.76
C VAL A 98 14.18 -12.59 4.75
N THR A 99 15.20 -11.78 5.05
CA THR A 99 15.64 -10.73 4.13
C THR A 99 16.10 -11.26 2.78
N ASN A 100 16.64 -12.51 2.72
CA ASN A 100 17.08 -13.12 1.47
C ASN A 100 15.95 -13.27 0.44
N PHE A 101 14.71 -13.45 0.87
CA PHE A 101 13.55 -13.54 -0.02
C PHE A 101 13.25 -12.22 -0.77
N GLY A 102 13.74 -11.09 -0.27
CA GLY A 102 13.72 -9.80 -0.97
C GLY A 102 14.98 -9.47 -1.74
N GLY A 103 16.00 -10.33 -1.65
CA GLY A 103 17.29 -10.17 -2.32
C GLY A 103 17.26 -10.50 -3.81
N ALA A 104 18.15 -9.86 -4.57
CA ALA A 104 18.20 -9.98 -6.03
C ALA A 104 18.38 -11.45 -6.50
N ILE A 105 19.30 -12.20 -5.87
CA ILE A 105 19.59 -13.58 -6.25
C ILE A 105 18.32 -14.46 -6.13
N PHE A 106 17.60 -14.35 -5.03
CA PHE A 106 16.38 -15.13 -4.80
C PHE A 106 15.27 -14.74 -5.79
N LEU A 107 15.01 -13.45 -5.97
CA LEU A 107 13.94 -12.98 -6.85
C LEU A 107 14.21 -13.31 -8.32
N ILE A 108 15.47 -13.19 -8.77
CA ILE A 108 15.86 -13.60 -10.13
C ILE A 108 15.67 -15.11 -10.30
N SER A 109 16.18 -15.92 -9.37
CA SER A 109 16.04 -17.39 -9.42
C SER A 109 14.57 -17.81 -9.45
N LEU A 110 13.74 -17.21 -8.57
CA LEU A 110 12.31 -17.49 -8.54
C LEU A 110 11.62 -17.04 -9.84
N THR A 111 12.02 -15.90 -10.41
CA THR A 111 11.50 -15.45 -11.71
C THR A 111 11.80 -16.44 -12.82
N VAL A 112 13.04 -16.95 -12.88
CA VAL A 112 13.43 -17.97 -13.87
C VAL A 112 12.62 -19.25 -13.69
N ILE A 113 12.48 -19.74 -12.47
CA ILE A 113 11.67 -20.93 -12.17
C ILE A 113 10.22 -20.73 -12.62
N LEU A 114 9.61 -19.59 -12.25
CA LEU A 114 8.24 -19.28 -12.65
C LEU A 114 8.09 -19.15 -14.17
N PHE A 115 9.08 -18.56 -14.85
CA PHE A 115 9.07 -18.45 -16.32
C PHE A 115 9.12 -19.85 -17.00
N ILE A 116 9.86 -20.79 -16.43
CA ILE A 116 9.95 -22.17 -16.94
C ILE A 116 8.63 -22.92 -16.67
N VAL A 117 8.13 -22.87 -15.45
CA VAL A 117 7.00 -23.68 -14.97
C VAL A 117 5.64 -23.17 -15.51
N ILE A 118 5.48 -21.87 -15.64
CA ILE A 118 4.21 -21.29 -16.10
C ILE A 118 4.06 -21.54 -17.60
N LYS A 119 3.03 -22.32 -17.98
CA LYS A 119 2.73 -22.65 -19.37
C LYS A 119 2.41 -21.42 -20.23
N ASN A 120 1.67 -20.44 -19.66
CA ASN A 120 1.38 -19.20 -20.35
C ASN A 120 2.60 -18.27 -20.32
N LYS A 121 3.34 -18.25 -21.42
CA LYS A 121 4.57 -17.44 -21.52
C LYS A 121 4.34 -15.94 -21.41
N LYS A 122 3.15 -15.43 -21.73
CA LYS A 122 2.81 -14.00 -21.50
C LYS A 122 2.84 -13.68 -20.01
N ILE A 123 2.33 -14.57 -19.15
CA ILE A 123 2.41 -14.39 -17.68
C ILE A 123 3.87 -14.42 -17.22
N GLY A 124 4.67 -15.40 -17.70
CA GLY A 124 6.10 -15.47 -17.37
C GLY A 124 6.87 -14.19 -17.77
N VAL A 125 6.65 -13.69 -18.98
CA VAL A 125 7.23 -12.42 -19.46
C VAL A 125 6.77 -11.23 -18.60
N SER A 126 5.52 -11.20 -18.18
CA SER A 126 5.02 -10.12 -17.32
C SER A 126 5.63 -10.17 -15.91
N ILE A 127 5.90 -11.34 -15.34
CA ILE A 127 6.62 -11.46 -14.06
C ILE A 127 8.07 -10.94 -14.20
N LEU A 128 8.76 -11.33 -15.26
CA LEU A 128 10.11 -10.87 -15.56
C LEU A 128 10.14 -9.35 -15.77
N GLY A 129 9.26 -8.84 -16.60
CA GLY A 129 9.15 -7.39 -16.87
C GLY A 129 8.88 -6.58 -15.60
N ASN A 130 8.04 -7.09 -14.70
CA ASN A 130 7.77 -6.47 -13.40
C ASN A 130 9.08 -6.32 -12.59
N LEU A 131 9.86 -7.40 -12.44
CA LEU A 131 11.10 -7.38 -11.66
C LEU A 131 12.14 -6.43 -12.28
N VAL A 132 12.30 -6.48 -13.60
CA VAL A 132 13.26 -5.60 -14.31
C VAL A 132 12.89 -4.13 -14.13
N ILE A 133 11.63 -3.77 -14.38
CA ILE A 133 11.20 -2.36 -14.32
C ILE A 133 11.29 -1.82 -12.89
N VAL A 134 10.87 -2.58 -11.87
CA VAL A 134 10.97 -2.11 -10.49
C VAL A 134 12.41 -1.96 -10.03
N THR A 135 13.31 -2.83 -10.51
CA THR A 135 14.74 -2.73 -10.21
C THR A 135 15.34 -1.45 -10.82
N ILE A 136 15.04 -1.18 -12.09
CA ILE A 136 15.48 0.05 -12.76
C ILE A 136 14.92 1.27 -12.03
N LEU A 137 13.63 1.28 -11.71
CA LEU A 137 12.99 2.36 -10.97
C LEU A 137 13.69 2.62 -9.61
N ASN A 138 14.00 1.55 -8.87
CA ASN A 138 14.72 1.68 -7.60
C ASN A 138 16.10 2.32 -7.77
N GLN A 139 16.89 1.90 -8.77
CA GLN A 139 18.21 2.47 -9.01
C GLN A 139 18.15 3.93 -9.42
N VAL A 140 17.18 4.29 -10.27
CA VAL A 140 16.97 5.69 -10.68
C VAL A 140 16.60 6.56 -9.47
N LEU A 141 15.67 6.12 -8.63
CA LEU A 141 15.28 6.86 -7.42
C LEU A 141 16.45 7.01 -6.45
N LYS A 142 17.26 5.97 -6.24
CA LYS A 142 18.47 6.02 -5.41
C LYS A 142 19.50 7.00 -5.95
N ALA A 143 19.70 7.04 -7.26
CA ALA A 143 20.64 7.96 -7.90
C ALA A 143 20.19 9.43 -7.80
N ILE A 144 18.88 9.69 -7.75
CA ILE A 144 18.33 11.05 -7.59
C ILE A 144 18.38 11.49 -6.14
N LEU A 145 17.95 10.65 -5.20
CA LEU A 145 17.72 11.04 -3.80
C LEU A 145 18.96 10.87 -2.89
N GLN A 146 19.90 10.03 -3.26
CA GLN A 146 21.26 9.87 -2.68
C GLN A 146 21.33 9.84 -1.15
N ARG A 147 20.30 9.36 -0.47
CA ARG A 147 20.26 9.29 1.00
C ARG A 147 21.34 8.38 1.54
N PRO A 148 22.18 8.84 2.51
CA PRO A 148 23.14 7.96 3.20
C PRO A 148 22.37 6.91 4.03
N ARG A 149 22.99 5.74 4.23
CA ARG A 149 22.44 4.69 5.09
C ARG A 149 22.68 5.00 6.57
N PRO A 150 21.86 4.42 7.48
CA PRO A 150 22.16 4.42 8.91
C PRO A 150 23.58 3.89 9.14
N THR A 151 24.36 4.54 10.00
CA THR A 151 25.72 4.12 10.36
C THR A 151 25.80 3.46 11.71
N GLU A 152 24.84 3.76 12.58
CA GLU A 152 24.75 3.20 13.91
C GLU A 152 24.06 1.83 13.89
N PHE A 153 24.54 0.87 14.66
CA PHE A 153 23.89 -0.42 14.93
C PHE A 153 23.63 -1.33 13.71
N ARG A 154 24.51 -1.36 12.73
CA ARG A 154 24.40 -2.29 11.60
C ARG A 154 24.73 -3.71 12.02
N ILE A 155 23.82 -4.64 11.72
CA ILE A 155 24.01 -6.08 11.92
C ILE A 155 24.60 -6.75 10.66
N VAL A 156 24.41 -6.12 9.49
CA VAL A 156 24.95 -6.56 8.20
C VAL A 156 25.48 -5.36 7.41
N GLU A 157 26.46 -5.61 6.56
CA GLU A 157 27.00 -4.58 5.66
C GLU A 157 26.17 -4.48 4.38
N GLU A 158 25.90 -3.25 3.97
CA GLU A 158 25.21 -2.95 2.71
C GLU A 158 25.80 -1.67 2.10
N THR A 159 25.98 -1.65 0.79
CA THR A 159 26.55 -0.55 0.04
C THR A 159 25.51 0.29 -0.70
N GLY A 160 25.91 1.47 -1.19
CA GLY A 160 25.07 2.37 -1.97
C GLY A 160 24.04 3.14 -1.12
N TYR A 161 23.15 3.85 -1.79
CA TYR A 161 22.16 4.74 -1.15
C TYR A 161 21.04 4.00 -0.44
N SER A 162 20.46 4.66 0.57
CA SER A 162 19.44 4.07 1.45
C SER A 162 18.04 4.15 0.84
N PHE A 163 17.59 5.31 0.43
CA PHE A 163 16.20 5.56 0.02
C PHE A 163 15.98 5.44 -1.49
N PRO A 164 14.89 4.83 -1.92
CA PRO A 164 14.02 3.92 -1.15
C PRO A 164 14.65 2.52 -1.00
N SER A 165 14.19 1.75 0.00
CA SER A 165 14.69 0.39 0.25
C SER A 165 14.44 -0.54 -0.95
N GLY A 166 15.54 -1.08 -1.52
CA GLY A 166 15.46 -1.98 -2.68
C GLY A 166 14.74 -3.30 -2.38
N HIS A 167 15.01 -3.93 -1.22
CA HIS A 167 14.32 -5.13 -0.78
C HIS A 167 12.82 -4.88 -0.60
N SER A 168 12.44 -3.75 -0.02
CA SER A 168 11.03 -3.38 0.16
C SER A 168 10.33 -3.12 -1.17
N MET A 169 10.98 -2.39 -2.08
CA MET A 169 10.43 -2.15 -3.42
C MET A 169 10.28 -3.44 -4.22
N ALA A 170 11.33 -4.23 -4.31
CA ALA A 170 11.32 -5.46 -5.09
C ALA A 170 10.33 -6.50 -4.52
N SER A 171 10.29 -6.69 -3.20
CA SER A 171 9.34 -7.62 -2.58
C SER A 171 7.88 -7.18 -2.77
N MET A 172 7.56 -5.90 -2.56
CA MET A 172 6.21 -5.39 -2.75
C MET A 172 5.77 -5.50 -4.22
N ALA A 173 6.63 -5.13 -5.18
CA ALA A 173 6.30 -5.21 -6.59
C ALA A 173 6.18 -6.67 -7.07
N PHE A 174 7.12 -7.52 -6.70
CA PHE A 174 7.17 -8.91 -7.16
C PHE A 174 6.07 -9.76 -6.53
N TYR A 175 6.04 -9.86 -5.21
CA TYR A 175 5.03 -10.65 -4.51
C TYR A 175 3.64 -10.03 -4.60
N GLY A 176 3.52 -8.71 -4.63
CA GLY A 176 2.26 -8.02 -4.88
C GLY A 176 1.69 -8.35 -6.27
N TYR A 177 2.54 -8.48 -7.29
CA TYR A 177 2.11 -8.94 -8.59
C TYR A 177 1.70 -10.42 -8.58
N LEU A 178 2.43 -11.28 -7.85
CA LEU A 178 2.01 -12.67 -7.64
C LEU A 178 0.66 -12.76 -6.91
N ILE A 179 0.42 -11.94 -5.89
CA ILE A 179 -0.88 -11.83 -5.22
C ILE A 179 -1.99 -11.51 -6.23
N TYR A 180 -1.76 -10.56 -7.13
CA TYR A 180 -2.73 -10.25 -8.19
C TYR A 180 -3.01 -11.45 -9.10
N LEU A 181 -1.96 -12.18 -9.53
CA LEU A 181 -2.11 -13.38 -10.37
C LEU A 181 -2.85 -14.50 -9.64
N ILE A 182 -2.53 -14.75 -8.36
CA ILE A 182 -3.21 -15.71 -7.48
C ILE A 182 -4.69 -15.35 -7.36
N TYR A 183 -4.99 -14.07 -7.09
CA TYR A 183 -6.37 -13.60 -6.97
C TYR A 183 -7.17 -13.85 -8.25
N LYS A 184 -6.54 -13.63 -9.42
CA LYS A 184 -7.16 -13.74 -10.74
C LYS A 184 -7.35 -15.19 -11.21
N HIS A 185 -6.40 -16.09 -10.91
CA HIS A 185 -6.33 -17.41 -11.54
C HIS A 185 -6.62 -18.59 -10.61
N ILE A 186 -6.55 -18.42 -9.29
CA ILE A 186 -6.85 -19.49 -8.34
C ILE A 186 -8.33 -19.44 -7.96
N GLU A 187 -9.07 -20.51 -8.28
CA GLU A 187 -10.51 -20.61 -7.98
C GLU A 187 -10.76 -21.03 -6.53
N ASN A 188 -9.98 -21.99 -6.02
CA ASN A 188 -10.15 -22.46 -4.64
C ASN A 188 -9.93 -21.33 -3.64
N LYS A 189 -11.01 -20.97 -2.93
CA LYS A 189 -11.05 -19.83 -2.00
C LYS A 189 -10.06 -19.98 -0.85
N TYR A 190 -9.92 -21.18 -0.29
CA TYR A 190 -9.02 -21.41 0.85
C TYR A 190 -7.57 -21.26 0.44
N ILE A 191 -7.14 -21.92 -0.65
CA ILE A 191 -5.78 -21.82 -1.19
C ILE A 191 -5.49 -20.38 -1.58
N LYS A 192 -6.39 -19.69 -2.28
CA LYS A 192 -6.26 -18.30 -2.69
C LYS A 192 -5.93 -17.40 -1.52
N TRP A 193 -6.78 -17.38 -0.49
CA TRP A 193 -6.60 -16.47 0.62
C TRP A 193 -5.42 -16.84 1.52
N THR A 194 -5.10 -18.14 1.67
CA THR A 194 -3.90 -18.58 2.37
C THR A 194 -2.63 -18.08 1.70
N LEU A 195 -2.51 -18.24 0.36
CA LEU A 195 -1.35 -17.77 -0.38
C LEU A 195 -1.22 -16.24 -0.35
N ILE A 196 -2.34 -15.51 -0.48
CA ILE A 196 -2.35 -14.05 -0.38
C ILE A 196 -1.87 -13.61 1.01
N ALA A 197 -2.37 -14.23 2.08
CA ALA A 197 -1.96 -13.90 3.45
C ALA A 197 -0.47 -14.19 3.66
N LEU A 198 0.03 -15.34 3.24
CA LEU A 198 1.44 -15.72 3.37
C LEU A 198 2.37 -14.75 2.62
N LEU A 199 2.04 -14.40 1.38
CA LEU A 199 2.85 -13.45 0.61
C LEU A 199 2.78 -12.04 1.20
N SER A 200 1.62 -11.61 1.73
CA SER A 200 1.49 -10.31 2.39
C SER A 200 2.33 -10.23 3.67
N ILE A 201 2.33 -11.30 4.48
CA ILE A 201 3.18 -11.40 5.67
C ILE A 201 4.66 -11.37 5.26
N LEU A 202 5.03 -12.10 4.20
CA LEU A 202 6.40 -12.12 3.69
C LEU A 202 6.87 -10.73 3.25
N ILE A 203 6.07 -9.98 2.50
CA ILE A 203 6.39 -8.60 2.10
C ILE A 203 6.66 -7.75 3.34
N TYR A 204 5.76 -7.79 4.32
CA TYR A 204 5.89 -7.00 5.54
C TYR A 204 7.14 -7.39 6.34
N THR A 205 7.38 -8.67 6.55
CA THR A 205 8.54 -9.17 7.33
C THR A 205 9.87 -8.90 6.64
N ILE A 206 9.93 -8.93 5.29
CA ILE A 206 11.11 -8.48 4.54
C ILE A 206 11.38 -6.98 4.85
N GLY A 207 10.36 -6.12 4.77
CA GLY A 207 10.53 -4.70 5.09
C GLY A 207 11.03 -4.46 6.51
N VAL A 208 10.40 -5.08 7.51
CA VAL A 208 10.81 -4.99 8.93
C VAL A 208 12.23 -5.51 9.14
N SER A 209 12.63 -6.58 8.44
CA SER A 209 13.99 -7.13 8.55
C SER A 209 15.06 -6.11 8.12
N ARG A 210 14.75 -5.17 7.21
CA ARG A 210 15.72 -4.15 6.77
C ARG A 210 15.99 -3.10 7.84
N ILE A 211 14.94 -2.75 8.62
CA ILE A 211 15.07 -1.88 9.79
C ILE A 211 15.83 -2.63 10.89
N TYR A 212 15.43 -3.87 11.15
CA TYR A 212 16.06 -4.76 12.13
C TYR A 212 17.57 -4.91 11.91
N LEU A 213 17.98 -5.13 10.66
CA LEU A 213 19.38 -5.30 10.29
C LEU A 213 20.17 -3.99 10.28
N GLY A 214 19.53 -2.85 10.57
CA GLY A 214 20.16 -1.54 10.69
C GLY A 214 20.65 -0.95 9.36
N VAL A 215 20.13 -1.42 8.22
CA VAL A 215 20.62 -1.01 6.89
C VAL A 215 19.70 -0.01 6.19
N HIS A 216 18.50 0.19 6.72
CA HIS A 216 17.51 1.12 6.20
C HIS A 216 16.75 1.80 7.34
N TYR A 217 16.39 3.06 7.12
CA TYR A 217 15.43 3.78 7.94
C TYR A 217 14.00 3.27 7.71
N THR A 218 13.11 3.53 8.68
CA THR A 218 11.68 3.18 8.57
C THR A 218 11.03 3.85 7.35
N SER A 219 11.37 5.11 7.10
CA SER A 219 10.91 5.86 5.94
C SER A 219 11.39 5.28 4.60
N ASP A 220 12.60 4.67 4.54
CA ASP A 220 13.08 3.99 3.33
C ASP A 220 12.20 2.80 2.97
N VAL A 221 11.77 2.03 3.99
CA VAL A 221 10.90 0.86 3.84
C VAL A 221 9.51 1.29 3.43
N LEU A 222 8.94 2.28 4.13
CA LEU A 222 7.62 2.85 3.82
C LEU A 222 7.60 3.47 2.42
N GLY A 223 8.59 4.29 2.07
CA GLY A 223 8.74 4.87 0.74
C GLY A 223 8.83 3.79 -0.34
N GLY A 224 9.59 2.71 -0.08
CA GLY A 224 9.68 1.55 -0.96
C GLY A 224 8.33 0.89 -1.19
N PHE A 225 7.50 0.70 -0.15
CA PHE A 225 6.16 0.15 -0.28
C PHE A 225 5.22 1.08 -1.04
N LEU A 226 5.18 2.37 -0.69
CA LEU A 226 4.28 3.34 -1.30
C LEU A 226 4.51 3.49 -2.81
N ILE A 227 5.77 3.66 -3.22
CA ILE A 227 6.08 3.79 -4.65
C ILE A 227 5.82 2.50 -5.42
N SER A 228 6.03 1.33 -4.79
CA SER A 228 5.76 0.04 -5.42
C SER A 228 4.28 -0.25 -5.57
N ILE A 229 3.43 0.16 -4.63
CA ILE A 229 1.97 0.06 -4.77
C ILE A 229 1.50 0.94 -5.94
N SER A 230 1.98 2.19 -6.01
CA SER A 230 1.66 3.10 -7.12
C SER A 230 2.10 2.52 -8.47
N TYR A 231 3.33 2.02 -8.53
CA TYR A 231 3.88 1.34 -9.69
C TYR A 231 3.03 0.12 -10.10
N LEU A 232 2.68 -0.76 -9.14
CA LEU A 232 1.89 -1.97 -9.42
C LEU A 232 0.51 -1.66 -9.99
N ILE A 233 -0.17 -0.63 -9.52
CA ILE A 233 -1.46 -0.22 -10.05
C ILE A 233 -1.32 0.15 -11.53
N ILE A 234 -0.28 0.89 -11.88
CA ILE A 234 0.01 1.26 -13.27
C ILE A 234 0.38 0.01 -14.08
N TYR A 235 1.33 -0.78 -13.59
CA TYR A 235 1.83 -1.98 -14.25
C TYR A 235 0.71 -2.97 -14.57
N ILE A 236 -0.11 -3.31 -13.58
CA ILE A 236 -1.26 -4.23 -13.75
C ILE A 236 -2.24 -3.69 -14.82
N ASN A 237 -2.50 -2.38 -14.85
CA ASN A 237 -3.38 -1.83 -15.88
C ASN A 237 -2.79 -1.92 -17.29
N LEU A 238 -1.47 -1.81 -17.44
CA LEU A 238 -0.78 -1.97 -18.72
C LEU A 238 -0.82 -3.42 -19.21
N VAL A 239 -0.50 -4.37 -18.32
CA VAL A 239 -0.41 -5.80 -18.69
C VAL A 239 -1.75 -6.53 -18.70
N LYS A 240 -2.83 -5.95 -18.18
CA LYS A 240 -4.19 -6.54 -18.24
C LYS A 240 -4.66 -6.88 -19.65
N LYS A 241 -4.16 -6.17 -20.64
CA LYS A 241 -4.53 -6.34 -22.05
C LYS A 241 -3.75 -7.47 -22.73
N ILE A 242 -2.78 -8.06 -22.02
CA ILE A 242 -1.96 -9.17 -22.46
C ILE A 242 -2.59 -10.48 -21.97
#